data_e0b81018d7f4550f859c8f16ae05f62a
#
_entry.id   e0b81018d7f4550f859c8f16ae05f62a
#
_cell.length_a   1.000
_cell.length_b   1.000
_cell.length_c   1.000
_cell.angle_alpha   90.00
_cell.angle_beta   90.00
_cell.angle_gamma   90.00
#
_symmetry.space_group_name_H-M   'P 1'
#
loop_
_entity.id
_entity.type
_entity.pdbx_description
1 polymer ?
#
loop_
_entity_poly.entity_id
_entity_poly.type
_entity_poly.pdbx_seq_one_letter_code
_entity_poly.pdbx_strand_id
1 'polypeptide(L)'
;MPQGIICFDQITSALLQLVREYSHNGSQRLLAICFERGPLKGDGSWQLLNAGASDVVAWSELPDPAAAIIGRLERWQAIDNLLDSAPVRANLIGQSRAWTSTLRQVIEVACFTDAPMLLLGETGTGKEQVARLVHALDQRLDKRELVVLDCTTVVPELSGSEFFGHEKGAFTSAIASRDGAFALADQGTLFLDEVGELPPAVQAQLLRVTQEHTYKRVGSNTWRHTDFRLICATNRDLLREEEAGRFRRDLYYRIAGWVCTLPPLRERREDILPLVRHFMQQLRPDQVPPEISEAVREYLLTRDYPGNVRDLRQLAARMLYRHVGGGPLSVGDIPEDERPLVAPTLLNWCDATFERSLRHALHAGSGLRDIRRVTEEAAIRIALYDASGNLQRAAQQLGVTDRALQMRRAQRRSVGSGGDGLDTI
;
A
#
# COMPACT_ATOMS: atom_id res chain seq x y z
N MET A 1 -17.49 -8.15 -0.42
CA MET A 1 -17.62 -7.46 -1.73
C MET A 1 -18.11 -8.46 -2.77
N PRO A 2 -18.83 -8.06 -3.84
CA PRO A 2 -19.25 -9.01 -4.86
C PRO A 2 -18.02 -9.61 -5.54
N GLN A 3 -18.00 -10.93 -5.58
CA GLN A 3 -17.04 -11.71 -6.36
C GLN A 3 -17.72 -12.02 -7.68
N GLY A 4 -17.02 -11.80 -8.80
CA GLY A 4 -17.54 -12.06 -10.13
C GLY A 4 -16.86 -13.26 -10.77
N ILE A 5 -17.60 -13.97 -11.61
CA ILE A 5 -17.05 -14.98 -12.53
C ILE A 5 -17.39 -14.54 -13.95
N ILE A 6 -16.40 -14.58 -14.83
CA ILE A 6 -16.59 -14.37 -16.26
C ILE A 6 -16.13 -15.62 -17.02
N CYS A 7 -17.02 -16.19 -17.81
CA CYS A 7 -16.70 -17.34 -18.65
C CYS A 7 -16.51 -16.86 -20.10
N PHE A 8 -15.52 -17.41 -20.79
CA PHE A 8 -15.20 -17.00 -22.16
C PHE A 8 -14.53 -18.14 -22.94
N ASP A 9 -14.61 -18.04 -24.27
CA ASP A 9 -13.98 -18.99 -25.19
C ASP A 9 -12.79 -18.36 -25.94
N GLN A 10 -12.79 -17.03 -26.10
CA GLN A 10 -11.73 -16.31 -26.81
C GLN A 10 -11.41 -14.98 -26.10
N ILE A 11 -10.14 -14.56 -26.14
CA ILE A 11 -9.71 -13.27 -25.60
C ILE A 11 -9.87 -12.23 -26.70
N THR A 12 -10.85 -11.35 -26.52
CA THR A 12 -11.14 -10.24 -27.43
C THR A 12 -10.94 -8.90 -26.72
N SER A 13 -10.84 -7.82 -27.48
CA SER A 13 -10.80 -6.46 -26.90
C SER A 13 -12.03 -6.13 -26.06
N ALA A 14 -13.21 -6.63 -26.49
CA ALA A 14 -14.46 -6.48 -25.74
C ALA A 14 -14.42 -7.22 -24.40
N LEU A 15 -13.88 -8.44 -24.36
CA LEU A 15 -13.71 -9.20 -23.10
C LEU A 15 -12.77 -8.45 -22.14
N LEU A 16 -11.64 -7.95 -22.64
CA LEU A 16 -10.68 -7.20 -21.79
C LEU A 16 -11.31 -5.91 -21.25
N GLN A 17 -12.18 -5.26 -22.03
CA GLN A 17 -12.92 -4.10 -21.57
C GLN A 17 -13.95 -4.48 -20.49
N LEU A 18 -14.71 -5.55 -20.66
CA LEU A 18 -15.63 -6.09 -19.66
C LEU A 18 -14.89 -6.45 -18.35
N VAL A 19 -13.73 -7.12 -18.46
CA VAL A 19 -12.90 -7.44 -17.28
C VAL A 19 -12.49 -6.18 -16.53
N ARG A 20 -12.06 -5.11 -17.23
CA ARG A 20 -11.72 -3.82 -16.59
C ARG A 20 -12.90 -3.18 -15.88
N GLU A 21 -14.05 -3.20 -16.54
CA GLU A 21 -15.29 -2.60 -16.05
C GLU A 21 -15.81 -3.34 -14.80
N TYR A 22 -15.98 -4.65 -14.86
CA TYR A 22 -16.51 -5.46 -13.76
C TYR A 22 -15.52 -5.65 -12.62
N SER A 23 -14.23 -5.68 -12.89
CA SER A 23 -13.20 -5.69 -11.84
C SER A 23 -13.01 -4.30 -11.19
N HIS A 24 -13.67 -3.27 -11.73
CA HIS A 24 -13.39 -1.86 -11.37
C HIS A 24 -11.88 -1.58 -11.37
N ASN A 25 -11.22 -1.97 -12.46
CA ASN A 25 -9.74 -1.93 -12.59
C ASN A 25 -9.01 -2.75 -11.50
N GLY A 26 -9.54 -3.91 -11.09
CA GLY A 26 -8.94 -4.83 -10.10
C GLY A 26 -9.27 -4.52 -8.63
N SER A 27 -10.23 -3.63 -8.34
CA SER A 27 -10.71 -3.41 -6.96
C SER A 27 -11.69 -4.48 -6.51
N GLN A 28 -12.45 -5.07 -7.44
CA GLN A 28 -13.32 -6.21 -7.19
C GLN A 28 -12.67 -7.50 -7.70
N ARG A 29 -12.86 -8.59 -6.97
CA ARG A 29 -12.32 -9.89 -7.37
C ARG A 29 -13.13 -10.49 -8.49
N LEU A 30 -12.46 -10.79 -9.60
CA LEU A 30 -13.04 -11.38 -10.80
C LEU A 30 -12.24 -12.62 -11.19
N LEU A 31 -12.90 -13.77 -11.25
CA LEU A 31 -12.35 -15.02 -11.75
C LEU A 31 -12.71 -15.17 -13.23
N ALA A 32 -11.68 -15.25 -14.09
CA ALA A 32 -11.85 -15.48 -15.51
C ALA A 32 -11.69 -16.98 -15.81
N ILE A 33 -12.72 -17.60 -16.39
CA ILE A 33 -12.75 -19.04 -16.69
C ILE A 33 -12.81 -19.22 -18.19
N CYS A 34 -11.80 -19.89 -18.76
CA CYS A 34 -11.80 -20.36 -20.13
C CYS A 34 -12.11 -21.87 -20.16
N PHE A 35 -12.98 -22.32 -21.07
CA PHE A 35 -13.27 -23.77 -21.17
C PHE A 35 -12.07 -24.55 -21.68
N GLU A 36 -11.36 -24.00 -22.64
CA GLU A 36 -10.17 -24.64 -23.22
C GLU A 36 -8.89 -23.86 -22.94
N ARG A 37 -7.77 -24.56 -22.95
CA ARG A 37 -6.43 -23.94 -22.77
C ARG A 37 -6.00 -23.05 -23.92
N GLY A 38 -6.51 -23.29 -25.14
CA GLY A 38 -6.03 -22.65 -26.37
C GLY A 38 -5.88 -21.13 -26.25
N PRO A 39 -6.93 -20.40 -25.85
CA PRO A 39 -6.91 -18.95 -25.70
C PRO A 39 -5.95 -18.40 -24.62
N LEU A 40 -5.60 -19.23 -23.63
CA LEU A 40 -4.72 -18.84 -22.52
C LEU A 40 -3.22 -19.05 -22.83
N LYS A 41 -2.87 -19.65 -23.98
CA LYS A 41 -1.49 -19.85 -24.39
C LYS A 41 -0.79 -18.51 -24.70
N GLY A 42 0.52 -18.46 -24.48
CA GLY A 42 1.30 -17.24 -24.66
C GLY A 42 0.93 -16.19 -23.62
N ASP A 43 0.56 -15.00 -24.07
CA ASP A 43 0.25 -13.85 -23.20
C ASP A 43 -1.22 -13.75 -22.75
N GLY A 44 -2.07 -14.71 -23.15
CA GLY A 44 -3.52 -14.61 -22.93
C GLY A 44 -3.92 -14.46 -21.46
N SER A 45 -3.37 -15.29 -20.58
CA SER A 45 -3.62 -15.17 -19.13
C SER A 45 -3.13 -13.84 -18.56
N TRP A 46 -1.97 -13.36 -19.00
CA TRP A 46 -1.41 -12.10 -18.56
C TRP A 46 -2.22 -10.89 -19.02
N GLN A 47 -2.81 -10.94 -20.23
CA GLN A 47 -3.69 -9.87 -20.71
C GLN A 47 -4.93 -9.74 -19.82
N LEU A 48 -5.52 -10.85 -19.37
CA LEU A 48 -6.68 -10.85 -18.48
C LEU A 48 -6.31 -10.35 -17.07
N LEU A 49 -5.18 -10.79 -16.51
CA LEU A 49 -4.68 -10.30 -15.22
C LEU A 49 -4.38 -8.80 -15.29
N ASN A 50 -3.72 -8.33 -16.35
CA ASN A 50 -3.45 -6.91 -16.58
C ASN A 50 -4.72 -6.08 -16.82
N ALA A 51 -5.79 -6.71 -17.32
CA ALA A 51 -7.09 -6.07 -17.44
C ALA A 51 -7.84 -5.97 -16.11
N GLY A 52 -7.36 -6.67 -15.05
CA GLY A 52 -7.93 -6.59 -13.71
C GLY A 52 -8.59 -7.89 -13.21
N ALA A 53 -8.50 -9.00 -13.95
CA ALA A 53 -8.89 -10.29 -13.41
C ALA A 53 -8.00 -10.63 -12.20
N SER A 54 -8.59 -11.19 -11.16
CA SER A 54 -7.86 -11.61 -9.96
C SER A 54 -7.20 -12.97 -10.17
N ASP A 55 -7.79 -13.78 -11.05
CA ASP A 55 -7.23 -15.06 -11.47
C ASP A 55 -7.84 -15.56 -12.77
N VAL A 56 -7.13 -16.47 -13.44
CA VAL A 56 -7.50 -17.03 -14.74
C VAL A 56 -7.32 -18.55 -14.70
N VAL A 57 -8.38 -19.27 -15.08
CA VAL A 57 -8.42 -20.73 -14.98
C VAL A 57 -8.87 -21.34 -16.31
N ALA A 58 -8.17 -22.39 -16.74
CA ALA A 58 -8.63 -23.26 -17.81
C ALA A 58 -9.43 -24.43 -17.22
N TRP A 59 -10.73 -24.51 -17.53
CA TRP A 59 -11.62 -25.56 -17.02
C TRP A 59 -11.10 -26.97 -17.36
N SER A 60 -10.65 -27.17 -18.60
CA SER A 60 -10.18 -28.48 -19.10
C SER A 60 -8.88 -28.96 -18.48
N GLU A 61 -8.12 -28.11 -17.77
CA GLU A 61 -6.85 -28.48 -17.14
C GLU A 61 -6.99 -28.94 -15.68
N LEU A 62 -8.17 -28.72 -15.09
CA LEU A 62 -8.39 -29.06 -13.68
C LEU A 62 -9.02 -30.47 -13.57
N PRO A 63 -8.51 -31.31 -12.66
CA PRO A 63 -9.11 -32.61 -12.38
C PRO A 63 -10.54 -32.50 -11.87
N ASP A 64 -10.82 -31.52 -11.01
CA ASP A 64 -12.14 -31.15 -10.52
C ASP A 64 -12.27 -29.61 -10.57
N PRO A 65 -12.75 -29.08 -11.69
CA PRO A 65 -12.91 -27.65 -11.89
C PRO A 65 -13.86 -26.99 -10.88
N ALA A 66 -14.93 -27.69 -10.52
CA ALA A 66 -15.94 -27.16 -9.61
C ALA A 66 -15.34 -26.97 -8.20
N ALA A 67 -14.67 -28.00 -7.66
CA ALA A 67 -14.02 -27.94 -6.36
C ALA A 67 -12.92 -26.85 -6.34
N ALA A 68 -12.11 -26.74 -7.41
CA ALA A 68 -11.05 -25.74 -7.50
C ALA A 68 -11.60 -24.30 -7.52
N ILE A 69 -12.67 -24.05 -8.24
CA ILE A 69 -13.34 -22.75 -8.31
C ILE A 69 -13.97 -22.39 -6.97
N ILE A 70 -14.74 -23.32 -6.39
CA ILE A 70 -15.39 -23.14 -5.08
C ILE A 70 -14.34 -22.82 -4.03
N GLY A 71 -13.30 -23.63 -3.89
CA GLY A 71 -12.24 -23.41 -2.90
C GLY A 71 -11.54 -22.05 -3.05
N ARG A 72 -11.40 -21.55 -4.29
CA ARG A 72 -10.86 -20.23 -4.53
C ARG A 72 -11.80 -19.11 -4.10
N LEU A 73 -13.08 -19.22 -4.41
CA LEU A 73 -14.09 -18.25 -4.00
C LEU A 73 -14.26 -18.24 -2.47
N GLU A 74 -14.28 -19.40 -1.83
CA GLU A 74 -14.32 -19.54 -0.37
C GLU A 74 -13.11 -18.88 0.30
N ARG A 75 -11.91 -19.12 -0.24
CA ARG A 75 -10.69 -18.45 0.23
C ARG A 75 -10.78 -16.93 0.11
N TRP A 76 -11.26 -16.43 -1.02
CA TRP A 76 -11.45 -14.99 -1.22
C TRP A 76 -12.49 -14.41 -0.26
N GLN A 77 -13.59 -15.13 -0.05
CA GLN A 77 -14.63 -14.74 0.90
C GLN A 77 -14.11 -14.72 2.33
N ALA A 78 -13.31 -15.70 2.74
CA ALA A 78 -12.68 -15.74 4.04
C ALA A 78 -11.77 -14.54 4.27
N ILE A 79 -10.94 -14.17 3.27
CA ILE A 79 -10.07 -12.99 3.34
C ILE A 79 -10.90 -11.70 3.44
N ASP A 80 -11.96 -11.53 2.65
CA ASP A 80 -12.82 -10.34 2.69
C ASP A 80 -13.59 -10.25 4.03
N ASN A 81 -14.04 -11.38 4.59
CA ASN A 81 -14.66 -11.41 5.91
C ASN A 81 -13.67 -10.98 7.02
N LEU A 82 -12.42 -11.42 6.94
CA LEU A 82 -11.37 -10.99 7.88
C LEU A 82 -11.04 -9.51 7.71
N LEU A 83 -10.97 -9.01 6.49
CA LEU A 83 -10.76 -7.59 6.20
C LEU A 83 -11.85 -6.72 6.84
N ASP A 84 -13.10 -7.21 6.83
CA ASP A 84 -14.24 -6.53 7.43
C ASP A 84 -14.38 -6.76 8.95
N SER A 85 -13.52 -7.58 9.53
CA SER A 85 -13.57 -7.91 10.95
C SER A 85 -13.20 -6.74 11.86
N ALA A 86 -13.74 -6.76 13.08
CA ALA A 86 -13.47 -5.71 14.07
C ALA A 86 -11.98 -5.52 14.40
N PRO A 87 -11.15 -6.58 14.58
CA PRO A 87 -9.72 -6.42 14.85
C PRO A 87 -8.97 -5.68 13.74
N VAL A 88 -9.32 -5.94 12.46
CA VAL A 88 -8.70 -5.27 11.31
C VAL A 88 -9.16 -3.82 11.24
N ARG A 89 -10.47 -3.58 11.27
CA ARG A 89 -11.05 -2.24 11.15
C ARG A 89 -10.70 -1.29 12.27
N ALA A 90 -10.50 -1.80 13.48
CA ALA A 90 -10.15 -0.98 14.64
C ALA A 90 -8.71 -0.47 14.61
N ASN A 91 -7.78 -1.20 13.99
CA ASN A 91 -6.35 -0.92 14.05
C ASN A 91 -5.73 -0.48 12.71
N LEU A 92 -6.35 -0.86 11.59
CA LEU A 92 -5.83 -0.63 10.25
C LEU A 92 -6.84 0.19 9.44
N ILE A 93 -6.96 1.46 9.82
CA ILE A 93 -7.91 2.41 9.24
C ILE A 93 -7.54 2.73 7.79
N GLY A 94 -8.53 2.65 6.91
CA GLY A 94 -8.40 3.00 5.50
C GLY A 94 -9.39 2.23 4.64
N GLN A 95 -9.84 2.84 3.56
CA GLN A 95 -10.78 2.28 2.59
C GLN A 95 -10.29 2.44 1.16
N SER A 96 -9.15 3.10 0.98
CA SER A 96 -8.54 3.28 -0.33
C SER A 96 -8.24 1.94 -0.98
N ARG A 97 -8.30 1.92 -2.31
CA ARG A 97 -8.01 0.72 -3.09
C ARG A 97 -6.62 0.18 -2.84
N ALA A 98 -5.62 1.07 -2.81
CA ALA A 98 -4.23 0.68 -2.57
C ALA A 98 -4.08 -0.01 -1.21
N TRP A 99 -4.66 0.58 -0.16
CA TRP A 99 -4.61 0.03 1.19
C TRP A 99 -5.36 -1.30 1.32
N THR A 100 -6.58 -1.36 0.80
CA THR A 100 -7.42 -2.58 0.83
C THR A 100 -6.75 -3.74 0.08
N SER A 101 -6.12 -3.47 -1.08
CA SER A 101 -5.36 -4.49 -1.83
C SER A 101 -4.16 -5.01 -1.02
N THR A 102 -3.42 -4.11 -0.39
CA THR A 102 -2.29 -4.48 0.48
C THR A 102 -2.76 -5.33 1.67
N LEU A 103 -3.85 -4.94 2.35
CA LEU A 103 -4.39 -5.71 3.46
C LEU A 103 -4.87 -7.10 3.06
N ARG A 104 -5.48 -7.27 1.88
CA ARG A 104 -5.85 -8.59 1.36
C ARG A 104 -4.64 -9.50 1.20
N GLN A 105 -3.55 -9.00 0.64
CA GLN A 105 -2.30 -9.76 0.51
C GLN A 105 -1.74 -10.15 1.89
N VAL A 106 -1.72 -9.20 2.83
CA VAL A 106 -1.25 -9.45 4.20
C VAL A 106 -2.10 -10.52 4.89
N ILE A 107 -3.43 -10.43 4.82
CA ILE A 107 -4.36 -11.40 5.41
C ILE A 107 -4.16 -12.78 4.77
N GLU A 108 -4.02 -12.82 3.45
CA GLU A 108 -3.78 -14.07 2.72
C GLU A 108 -2.52 -14.78 3.23
N VAL A 109 -1.41 -14.05 3.33
CA VAL A 109 -0.15 -14.60 3.83
C VAL A 109 -0.25 -14.96 5.30
N ALA A 110 -0.93 -14.13 6.11
CA ALA A 110 -1.10 -14.37 7.55
C ALA A 110 -1.82 -15.68 7.85
N CYS A 111 -2.88 -15.98 7.09
CA CYS A 111 -3.76 -17.11 7.36
C CYS A 111 -3.36 -18.41 6.66
N PHE A 112 -2.65 -18.34 5.54
CA PHE A 112 -2.48 -19.51 4.67
C PHE A 112 -1.01 -19.92 4.41
N THR A 113 -0.05 -19.24 5.07
CA THR A 113 1.37 -19.60 4.96
C THR A 113 2.14 -19.19 6.20
N ASP A 114 3.20 -19.94 6.51
CA ASP A 114 4.17 -19.64 7.57
C ASP A 114 5.46 -19.00 7.00
N ALA A 115 5.45 -18.67 5.71
CA ALA A 115 6.61 -18.08 5.04
C ALA A 115 7.04 -16.77 5.70
N PRO A 116 8.34 -16.47 5.77
CA PRO A 116 8.84 -15.17 6.20
C PRO A 116 8.24 -14.04 5.37
N MET A 117 7.87 -12.95 6.02
CA MET A 117 7.27 -11.79 5.38
C MET A 117 8.20 -10.59 5.47
N LEU A 118 8.46 -9.94 4.32
CA LEU A 118 9.18 -8.69 4.23
C LEU A 118 8.21 -7.54 3.92
N LEU A 119 8.06 -6.61 4.86
CA LEU A 119 7.24 -5.41 4.74
C LEU A 119 8.12 -4.25 4.25
N LEU A 120 7.88 -3.80 3.04
CA LEU A 120 8.52 -2.62 2.46
C LEU A 120 7.61 -1.40 2.59
N GLY A 121 8.19 -0.24 2.82
CA GLY A 121 7.44 1.02 2.83
C GLY A 121 8.14 2.12 3.59
N GLU A 122 7.79 3.33 3.27
CA GLU A 122 8.35 4.53 3.89
C GLU A 122 8.11 4.54 5.40
N THR A 123 8.91 5.33 6.11
CA THR A 123 8.74 5.54 7.55
C THR A 123 7.34 6.08 7.85
N GLY A 124 6.69 5.51 8.87
CA GLY A 124 5.37 5.95 9.32
C GLY A 124 4.18 5.44 8.49
N THR A 125 4.37 4.50 7.55
CA THR A 125 3.26 3.89 6.76
C THR A 125 2.41 2.90 7.55
N GLY A 126 2.91 2.38 8.69
CA GLY A 126 2.19 1.45 9.56
C GLY A 126 2.70 0.01 9.53
N LYS A 127 3.97 -0.22 9.14
CA LYS A 127 4.60 -1.57 9.07
C LYS A 127 4.43 -2.37 10.36
N GLU A 128 4.65 -1.76 11.52
CA GLU A 128 4.47 -2.42 12.82
C GLU A 128 3.01 -2.85 13.07
N GLN A 129 2.02 -2.01 12.70
CA GLN A 129 0.61 -2.37 12.87
C GLN A 129 0.23 -3.56 11.98
N VAL A 130 0.79 -3.62 10.76
CA VAL A 130 0.64 -4.78 9.87
C VAL A 130 1.28 -6.03 10.48
N ALA A 131 2.48 -5.94 11.06
CA ALA A 131 3.11 -7.08 11.73
C ALA A 131 2.28 -7.59 12.93
N ARG A 132 1.68 -6.68 13.71
CA ARG A 132 0.74 -7.03 14.78
C ARG A 132 -0.52 -7.73 14.25
N LEU A 133 -1.05 -7.29 13.11
CA LEU A 133 -2.16 -7.97 12.46
C LEU A 133 -1.78 -9.38 12.02
N VAL A 134 -0.62 -9.55 11.33
CA VAL A 134 -0.14 -10.86 10.90
C VAL A 134 -0.02 -11.82 12.08
N HIS A 135 0.56 -11.34 13.18
CA HIS A 135 0.61 -12.12 14.42
C HIS A 135 -0.79 -12.45 14.95
N ALA A 136 -1.73 -11.51 14.97
CA ALA A 136 -3.08 -11.75 15.48
C ALA A 136 -3.86 -12.77 14.64
N LEU A 137 -3.69 -12.78 13.32
CA LEU A 137 -4.35 -13.68 12.38
C LEU A 137 -3.66 -15.04 12.21
N ASP A 138 -2.46 -15.20 12.73
CA ASP A 138 -1.73 -16.47 12.69
C ASP A 138 -2.49 -17.55 13.45
N GLN A 139 -2.82 -18.64 12.76
CA GLN A 139 -3.67 -19.72 13.27
C GLN A 139 -2.90 -20.85 13.98
N ARG A 140 -1.58 -20.72 14.16
CA ARG A 140 -0.81 -21.74 14.87
C ARG A 140 -1.35 -21.92 16.28
N LEU A 141 -1.53 -23.19 16.68
CA LEU A 141 -1.95 -23.54 18.02
C LEU A 141 -0.86 -23.18 19.03
N ASP A 142 -1.28 -22.68 20.20
CA ASP A 142 -0.38 -22.34 21.32
C ASP A 142 0.73 -21.33 20.98
N LYS A 143 0.51 -20.48 19.95
CA LYS A 143 1.48 -19.44 19.61
C LYS A 143 1.72 -18.50 20.79
N ARG A 144 2.99 -18.20 21.03
CA ARG A 144 3.44 -17.24 22.03
C ARG A 144 3.36 -15.80 21.51
N GLU A 145 3.93 -14.89 22.25
CA GLU A 145 3.86 -13.45 22.00
C GLU A 145 4.57 -13.00 20.73
N LEU A 146 4.26 -11.78 20.30
CA LEU A 146 4.99 -11.04 19.29
C LEU A 146 6.19 -10.34 19.94
N VAL A 147 7.39 -10.74 19.57
CA VAL A 147 8.62 -10.07 19.97
C VAL A 147 8.99 -9.03 18.90
N VAL A 148 9.07 -7.77 19.30
CA VAL A 148 9.44 -6.65 18.43
C VAL A 148 10.87 -6.24 18.74
N LEU A 149 11.73 -6.20 17.73
CA LEU A 149 13.09 -5.71 17.82
C LEU A 149 13.33 -4.65 16.74
N ASP A 150 13.60 -3.42 17.17
CA ASP A 150 14.02 -2.33 16.31
C ASP A 150 15.53 -2.41 16.08
N CYS A 151 15.94 -2.75 14.85
CA CYS A 151 17.33 -2.93 14.49
C CYS A 151 18.15 -1.61 14.55
N THR A 152 17.49 -0.45 14.55
CA THR A 152 18.17 0.84 14.67
C THR A 152 18.66 1.12 16.09
N THR A 153 18.02 0.51 17.09
CA THR A 153 18.37 0.70 18.51
C THR A 153 19.44 -0.27 19.00
N VAL A 154 19.77 -1.26 18.18
CA VAL A 154 20.74 -2.30 18.54
C VAL A 154 22.16 -1.78 18.39
N VAL A 155 22.84 -1.55 19.50
CA VAL A 155 24.25 -1.19 19.52
C VAL A 155 25.10 -2.34 18.95
N PRO A 156 25.98 -2.11 17.96
CA PRO A 156 26.74 -3.18 17.29
C PRO A 156 27.46 -4.14 18.26
N GLU A 157 28.05 -3.62 19.32
CA GLU A 157 28.80 -4.38 20.31
C GLU A 157 27.89 -5.27 21.18
N LEU A 158 26.63 -4.90 21.35
CA LEU A 158 25.64 -5.61 22.15
C LEU A 158 24.66 -6.42 21.28
N SER A 159 24.76 -6.33 19.95
CA SER A 159 23.84 -6.97 19.02
C SER A 159 23.75 -8.49 19.25
N GLY A 160 24.87 -9.14 19.51
CA GLY A 160 24.89 -10.56 19.87
C GLY A 160 24.06 -10.88 21.10
N SER A 161 24.11 -10.04 22.13
CA SER A 161 23.34 -10.21 23.36
C SER A 161 21.84 -9.96 23.16
N GLU A 162 21.46 -8.96 22.37
CA GLU A 162 20.05 -8.64 22.10
C GLU A 162 19.36 -9.73 21.26
N PHE A 163 20.05 -10.27 20.26
CA PHE A 163 19.49 -11.33 19.41
C PHE A 163 19.55 -12.72 20.05
N PHE A 164 20.73 -13.10 20.60
CA PHE A 164 21.01 -14.47 21.04
C PHE A 164 20.90 -14.66 22.54
N GLY A 165 20.92 -13.55 23.30
CA GLY A 165 21.08 -13.59 24.74
C GLY A 165 22.51 -13.90 25.16
N HIS A 166 22.78 -13.89 26.44
CA HIS A 166 24.10 -14.18 27.00
C HIS A 166 24.02 -15.01 28.27
N GLU A 167 25.08 -15.75 28.54
CA GLU A 167 25.30 -16.43 29.82
C GLU A 167 26.01 -15.49 30.79
N LYS A 168 25.84 -15.75 32.09
CA LYS A 168 26.56 -15.02 33.15
C LYS A 168 28.08 -15.10 32.88
N GLY A 169 28.77 -13.95 32.91
CA GLY A 169 30.20 -13.88 32.66
C GLY A 169 30.61 -13.86 31.19
N ALA A 170 29.70 -13.79 30.24
CA ALA A 170 30.00 -13.74 28.81
C ALA A 170 30.80 -12.49 28.40
N PHE A 171 30.66 -11.40 29.15
CA PHE A 171 31.41 -10.15 29.04
C PHE A 171 31.44 -9.45 30.40
N THR A 172 32.27 -8.42 30.56
CA THR A 172 32.58 -7.80 31.87
C THR A 172 31.36 -7.33 32.67
N SER A 173 30.29 -6.92 32.00
CA SER A 173 29.02 -6.48 32.61
C SER A 173 27.93 -7.52 32.65
N ALA A 174 28.19 -8.76 32.24
CA ALA A 174 27.19 -9.86 32.25
C ALA A 174 27.05 -10.49 33.65
N ILE A 175 26.36 -9.79 34.55
CA ILE A 175 26.16 -10.21 35.95
C ILE A 175 25.19 -11.42 36.05
N ALA A 176 24.21 -11.51 35.16
CA ALA A 176 23.22 -12.57 35.08
C ALA A 176 23.08 -13.06 33.63
N SER A 177 22.50 -14.24 33.44
CA SER A 177 22.11 -14.69 32.10
C SER A 177 20.84 -13.96 31.65
N ARG A 178 20.72 -13.65 30.35
CA ARG A 178 19.55 -12.99 29.74
C ARG A 178 19.16 -13.70 28.44
N ASP A 179 17.87 -13.87 28.24
CA ASP A 179 17.34 -14.35 26.97
C ASP A 179 17.38 -13.26 25.90
N GLY A 180 17.74 -13.65 24.69
CA GLY A 180 17.70 -12.78 23.51
C GLY A 180 16.40 -12.94 22.73
N ALA A 181 16.25 -12.14 21.67
CA ALA A 181 15.05 -12.10 20.84
C ALA A 181 14.66 -13.48 20.28
N PHE A 182 15.60 -14.33 19.89
CA PHE A 182 15.31 -15.67 19.36
C PHE A 182 14.73 -16.62 20.44
N ALA A 183 15.17 -16.50 21.69
CA ALA A 183 14.61 -17.27 22.77
C ALA A 183 13.19 -16.81 23.14
N LEU A 184 13.00 -15.50 23.18
CA LEU A 184 11.71 -14.88 23.53
C LEU A 184 10.65 -15.13 22.46
N ALA A 185 11.07 -15.14 21.18
CA ALA A 185 10.17 -15.36 20.03
C ALA A 185 9.85 -16.84 19.78
N ASP A 186 10.49 -17.77 20.50
CA ASP A 186 10.27 -19.21 20.32
C ASP A 186 8.80 -19.57 20.42
N GLN A 187 8.27 -20.33 19.45
CA GLN A 187 6.85 -20.66 19.25
C GLN A 187 5.94 -19.43 19.08
N GLY A 188 6.50 -18.24 18.85
CA GLY A 188 5.79 -16.97 18.63
C GLY A 188 6.06 -16.36 17.27
N THR A 189 6.13 -15.04 17.26
CA THR A 189 6.47 -14.25 16.06
C THR A 189 7.61 -13.30 16.41
N LEU A 190 8.64 -13.28 15.57
CA LEU A 190 9.71 -12.29 15.63
C LEU A 190 9.48 -11.22 14.58
N PHE A 191 9.32 -9.99 15.00
CA PHE A 191 9.26 -8.82 14.12
C PHE A 191 10.55 -8.01 14.24
N LEU A 192 11.29 -7.91 13.11
CA LEU A 192 12.50 -7.10 12.98
C LEU A 192 12.14 -5.82 12.23
N ASP A 193 12.08 -4.70 12.92
CA ASP A 193 11.88 -3.40 12.28
C ASP A 193 13.22 -2.84 11.80
N GLU A 194 13.22 -2.21 10.64
CA GLU A 194 14.38 -1.65 9.93
C GLU A 194 15.52 -2.67 9.77
N VAL A 195 15.19 -3.87 9.26
CA VAL A 195 16.14 -4.97 9.05
C VAL A 195 17.34 -4.61 8.17
N GLY A 196 17.20 -3.59 7.31
CA GLY A 196 18.28 -3.04 6.48
C GLY A 196 19.40 -2.36 7.28
N GLU A 197 19.19 -2.10 8.58
CA GLU A 197 20.19 -1.50 9.49
C GLU A 197 21.05 -2.57 10.20
N LEU A 198 20.77 -3.86 9.99
CA LEU A 198 21.51 -4.93 10.65
C LEU A 198 23.00 -4.91 10.30
N PRO A 199 23.91 -4.98 11.30
CA PRO A 199 25.33 -5.17 11.04
C PRO A 199 25.61 -6.47 10.27
N PRO A 200 26.61 -6.53 9.37
CA PRO A 200 26.91 -7.71 8.57
C PRO A 200 27.11 -9.00 9.37
N ALA A 201 27.69 -8.90 10.56
CA ALA A 201 27.88 -10.06 11.45
C ALA A 201 26.54 -10.65 11.92
N VAL A 202 25.56 -9.79 12.24
CA VAL A 202 24.21 -10.23 12.66
C VAL A 202 23.43 -10.78 11.47
N GLN A 203 23.59 -10.22 10.28
CA GLN A 203 22.97 -10.76 9.07
C GLN A 203 23.35 -12.22 8.83
N ALA A 204 24.65 -12.57 8.97
CA ALA A 204 25.12 -13.95 8.81
C ALA A 204 24.53 -14.89 9.87
N GLN A 205 24.40 -14.41 11.09
CA GLN A 205 23.84 -15.18 12.19
C GLN A 205 22.32 -15.35 12.06
N LEU A 206 21.59 -14.31 11.67
CA LEU A 206 20.16 -14.36 11.39
C LEU A 206 19.84 -15.37 10.29
N LEU A 207 20.64 -15.36 9.20
CA LEU A 207 20.52 -16.35 8.14
C LEU A 207 20.61 -17.77 8.69
N ARG A 208 21.62 -18.04 9.52
CA ARG A 208 21.80 -19.36 10.11
C ARG A 208 20.61 -19.79 10.98
N VAL A 209 20.13 -18.89 11.86
CA VAL A 209 18.99 -19.21 12.72
C VAL A 209 17.72 -19.48 11.90
N THR A 210 17.49 -18.72 10.85
CA THR A 210 16.31 -18.93 9.98
C THR A 210 16.40 -20.17 9.11
N GLN A 211 17.60 -20.73 8.90
CA GLN A 211 17.80 -21.97 8.14
C GLN A 211 17.84 -23.22 9.01
N GLU A 212 18.59 -23.14 10.13
CA GLU A 212 18.88 -24.30 10.99
C GLU A 212 17.93 -24.39 12.20
N HIS A 213 17.14 -23.32 12.47
CA HIS A 213 16.30 -23.21 13.67
C HIS A 213 17.07 -23.41 14.98
N THR A 214 18.38 -23.10 14.98
CA THR A 214 19.27 -23.26 16.14
C THR A 214 20.18 -22.05 16.31
N TYR A 215 20.51 -21.76 17.56
CA TYR A 215 21.44 -20.68 17.93
C TYR A 215 22.20 -21.04 19.21
N LYS A 216 23.25 -20.23 19.52
CA LYS A 216 23.94 -20.28 20.80
C LYS A 216 23.88 -18.93 21.49
N ARG A 217 23.74 -18.89 22.80
CA ARG A 217 23.94 -17.65 23.56
C ARG A 217 25.40 -17.21 23.53
N VAL A 218 25.62 -15.94 23.68
CA VAL A 218 26.97 -15.37 23.83
C VAL A 218 27.59 -15.97 25.11
N GLY A 219 28.81 -16.51 25.00
CA GLY A 219 29.49 -17.21 26.10
C GLY A 219 29.05 -18.65 26.30
N SER A 220 28.20 -19.23 25.45
CA SER A 220 27.74 -20.62 25.55
C SER A 220 28.18 -21.46 24.34
N ASN A 221 28.51 -22.73 24.60
CA ASN A 221 28.76 -23.73 23.56
C ASN A 221 27.52 -24.62 23.26
N THR A 222 26.43 -24.44 24.02
CA THR A 222 25.23 -25.26 23.89
C THR A 222 24.33 -24.72 22.79
N TRP A 223 23.94 -25.58 21.86
CA TRP A 223 22.93 -25.29 20.87
C TRP A 223 21.54 -25.27 21.48
N ARG A 224 20.74 -24.27 21.14
CA ARG A 224 19.33 -24.12 21.52
C ARG A 224 18.50 -24.12 20.26
N HIS A 225 17.37 -24.79 20.29
CA HIS A 225 16.37 -24.77 19.23
C HIS A 225 15.46 -23.56 19.40
N THR A 226 14.99 -23.01 18.30
CA THR A 226 13.94 -21.96 18.27
C THR A 226 13.15 -22.11 16.97
N ASP A 227 11.84 -21.94 17.08
CA ASP A 227 10.93 -21.93 15.93
C ASP A 227 9.96 -20.74 16.08
N PHE A 228 9.99 -19.84 15.10
CA PHE A 228 9.18 -18.62 15.12
C PHE A 228 8.79 -18.22 13.69
N ARG A 229 7.67 -17.54 13.59
CA ARG A 229 7.32 -16.82 12.36
C ARG A 229 8.16 -15.55 12.27
N LEU A 230 8.84 -15.35 11.13
CA LEU A 230 9.66 -14.17 10.91
C LEU A 230 8.91 -13.14 10.10
N ILE A 231 8.86 -11.90 10.60
CA ILE A 231 8.39 -10.73 9.88
C ILE A 231 9.52 -9.70 9.93
N CYS A 232 9.92 -9.19 8.76
CA CYS A 232 10.92 -8.14 8.64
C CYS A 232 10.29 -6.89 8.04
N ALA A 233 10.74 -5.72 8.45
CA ALA A 233 10.32 -4.46 7.86
C ALA A 233 11.53 -3.56 7.56
N THR A 234 11.43 -2.76 6.49
CA THR A 234 12.43 -1.75 6.19
C THR A 234 11.86 -0.67 5.25
N ASN A 235 12.44 0.52 5.31
CA ASN A 235 12.22 1.58 4.34
C ASN A 235 13.31 1.61 3.25
N ARG A 236 14.37 0.80 3.38
CA ARG A 236 15.46 0.71 2.42
C ARG A 236 15.14 -0.23 1.27
N ASP A 237 15.70 0.06 0.10
CA ASP A 237 15.74 -0.87 -1.02
C ASP A 237 16.86 -1.90 -0.79
N LEU A 238 16.50 -3.07 -0.25
CA LEU A 238 17.47 -4.11 0.12
C LEU A 238 18.24 -4.66 -1.09
N LEU A 239 17.68 -4.59 -2.31
CA LEU A 239 18.40 -5.01 -3.51
C LEU A 239 19.54 -4.03 -3.83
N ARG A 240 19.30 -2.73 -3.70
CA ARG A 240 20.37 -1.73 -3.82
C ARG A 240 21.40 -1.83 -2.69
N GLU A 241 20.97 -2.16 -1.47
CA GLU A 241 21.88 -2.41 -0.35
C GLU A 241 22.74 -3.67 -0.59
N GLU A 242 22.19 -4.69 -1.25
CA GLU A 242 22.91 -5.90 -1.67
C GLU A 242 23.95 -5.58 -2.74
N GLU A 243 23.57 -4.85 -3.80
CA GLU A 243 24.49 -4.39 -4.84
C GLU A 243 25.64 -3.54 -4.27
N ALA A 244 25.38 -2.76 -3.22
CA ALA A 244 26.37 -1.97 -2.51
C ALA A 244 27.20 -2.77 -1.49
N GLY A 245 26.96 -4.07 -1.32
CA GLY A 245 27.67 -4.95 -0.38
C GLY A 245 27.32 -4.70 1.10
N ARG A 246 26.27 -3.97 1.42
CA ARG A 246 25.82 -3.69 2.80
C ARG A 246 24.79 -4.69 3.29
N PHE A 247 24.10 -5.39 2.39
CA PHE A 247 23.16 -6.44 2.74
C PHE A 247 23.50 -7.74 2.01
N ARG A 248 23.36 -8.87 2.68
CA ARG A 248 23.69 -10.18 2.11
C ARG A 248 22.57 -10.67 1.21
N ARG A 249 22.91 -11.11 0.02
CA ARG A 249 22.00 -11.68 -0.96
C ARG A 249 21.27 -12.94 -0.47
N ASP A 250 21.99 -13.82 0.21
CA ASP A 250 21.43 -15.07 0.75
C ASP A 250 20.39 -14.81 1.84
N LEU A 251 20.62 -13.81 2.71
CA LEU A 251 19.66 -13.38 3.70
C LEU A 251 18.43 -12.74 3.07
N TYR A 252 18.62 -11.91 2.03
CA TYR A 252 17.49 -11.30 1.32
C TYR A 252 16.49 -12.36 0.85
N TYR A 253 16.95 -13.39 0.10
CA TYR A 253 16.08 -14.45 -0.39
C TYR A 253 15.48 -15.31 0.73
N ARG A 254 16.08 -15.34 1.89
CA ARG A 254 15.54 -16.06 3.04
C ARG A 254 14.42 -15.30 3.74
N ILE A 255 14.53 -13.97 3.87
CA ILE A 255 13.51 -13.15 4.53
C ILE A 255 12.41 -12.66 3.58
N ALA A 256 12.68 -12.61 2.28
CA ALA A 256 11.76 -12.18 1.23
C ALA A 256 10.89 -13.35 0.72
N GLY A 257 10.51 -14.29 1.58
CA GLY A 257 9.58 -15.37 1.22
C GLY A 257 8.25 -14.83 0.69
N TRP A 258 7.79 -13.74 1.26
CA TRP A 258 6.70 -12.95 0.75
C TRP A 258 6.98 -11.45 0.94
N VAL A 259 6.92 -10.68 -0.14
CA VAL A 259 7.19 -9.24 -0.10
C VAL A 259 5.88 -8.47 -0.22
N CYS A 260 5.62 -7.59 0.75
CA CYS A 260 4.45 -6.73 0.77
C CYS A 260 4.88 -5.27 0.89
N THR A 261 4.50 -4.44 -0.09
CA THR A 261 4.80 -3.01 -0.09
C THR A 261 3.61 -2.21 0.43
N LEU A 262 3.81 -1.46 1.50
CA LEU A 262 2.80 -0.58 2.07
C LEU A 262 2.79 0.74 1.30
N PRO A 263 1.60 1.17 0.80
CA PRO A 263 1.49 2.42 0.07
C PRO A 263 1.75 3.62 0.99
N PRO A 264 2.51 4.62 0.55
CA PRO A 264 2.65 5.87 1.27
C PRO A 264 1.31 6.64 1.27
N LEU A 265 1.13 7.54 2.24
CA LEU A 265 -0.15 8.22 2.46
C LEU A 265 -0.60 9.05 1.24
N ARG A 266 0.34 9.58 0.46
CA ARG A 266 0.05 10.31 -0.79
C ARG A 266 -0.63 9.46 -1.88
N GLU A 267 -0.50 8.14 -1.83
CA GLU A 267 -1.15 7.18 -2.74
C GLU A 267 -2.49 6.67 -2.21
N ARG A 268 -2.85 7.05 -0.97
CA ARG A 268 -4.11 6.71 -0.31
C ARG A 268 -4.76 7.93 0.36
N ARG A 269 -4.85 9.04 -0.35
CA ARG A 269 -5.40 10.31 0.17
C ARG A 269 -6.83 10.20 0.68
N GLU A 270 -7.61 9.26 0.15
CA GLU A 270 -8.96 8.93 0.62
C GLU A 270 -9.00 8.50 2.09
N ASP A 271 -7.89 7.96 2.61
CA ASP A 271 -7.78 7.48 3.98
C ASP A 271 -7.43 8.59 4.99
N ILE A 272 -7.02 9.78 4.53
CA ILE A 272 -6.56 10.87 5.39
C ILE A 272 -7.64 11.29 6.39
N LEU A 273 -8.84 11.60 5.92
CA LEU A 273 -9.92 12.06 6.79
C LEU A 273 -10.42 10.98 7.76
N PRO A 274 -10.62 9.74 7.35
CA PRO A 274 -10.89 8.62 8.28
C PRO A 274 -9.81 8.47 9.35
N LEU A 275 -8.52 8.55 8.97
CA LEU A 275 -7.40 8.47 9.91
C LEU A 275 -7.39 9.63 10.91
N VAL A 276 -7.61 10.87 10.46
CA VAL A 276 -7.70 12.05 11.34
C VAL A 276 -8.80 11.86 12.39
N ARG A 277 -10.01 11.47 11.96
CA ARG A 277 -11.13 11.21 12.89
C ARG A 277 -10.81 10.12 13.88
N HIS A 278 -10.20 9.04 13.42
CA HIS A 278 -9.78 7.93 14.28
C HIS A 278 -8.76 8.39 15.33
N PHE A 279 -7.73 9.14 14.96
CA PHE A 279 -6.74 9.63 15.91
C PHE A 279 -7.33 10.61 16.93
N MET A 280 -8.23 11.48 16.50
CA MET A 280 -8.94 12.38 17.41
C MET A 280 -9.82 11.61 18.39
N GLN A 281 -10.51 10.56 17.92
CA GLN A 281 -11.31 9.69 18.79
C GLN A 281 -10.45 8.93 19.79
N GLN A 282 -9.27 8.45 19.39
CA GLN A 282 -8.32 7.80 20.30
C GLN A 282 -7.80 8.75 21.39
N LEU A 283 -7.60 10.02 21.07
CA LEU A 283 -7.09 11.03 22.01
C LEU A 283 -8.16 11.50 23.00
N ARG A 284 -9.44 11.52 22.61
CA ARG A 284 -10.58 11.87 23.45
C ARG A 284 -11.68 10.81 23.28
N PRO A 285 -11.54 9.63 23.91
CA PRO A 285 -12.48 8.52 23.71
C PRO A 285 -13.92 8.83 24.08
N ASP A 286 -14.11 9.69 25.11
CA ASP A 286 -15.42 10.05 25.67
C ASP A 286 -16.12 11.18 24.91
N GLN A 287 -15.49 11.74 23.86
CA GLN A 287 -16.02 12.85 23.10
C GLN A 287 -16.13 12.50 21.61
N VAL A 288 -17.18 12.96 20.96
CA VAL A 288 -17.28 12.86 19.51
C VAL A 288 -16.24 13.80 18.89
N PRO A 289 -15.43 13.34 17.93
CA PRO A 289 -14.47 14.20 17.24
C PRO A 289 -15.17 15.41 16.60
N PRO A 290 -14.57 16.61 16.68
CA PRO A 290 -15.15 17.79 16.05
C PRO A 290 -15.27 17.60 14.53
N GLU A 291 -16.27 18.22 13.93
CA GLU A 291 -16.38 18.26 12.48
C GLU A 291 -15.18 19.02 11.88
N ILE A 292 -14.82 18.66 10.66
CA ILE A 292 -13.70 19.27 9.94
C ILE A 292 -14.29 20.28 8.96
N SER A 293 -13.96 21.57 9.12
CA SER A 293 -14.40 22.60 8.16
C SER A 293 -13.81 22.36 6.77
N GLU A 294 -14.46 22.87 5.73
CA GLU A 294 -14.02 22.62 4.34
C GLU A 294 -12.59 23.12 4.08
N ALA A 295 -12.23 24.30 4.63
CA ALA A 295 -10.87 24.83 4.49
C ALA A 295 -9.80 23.94 5.16
N VAL A 296 -10.11 23.36 6.32
CA VAL A 296 -9.21 22.40 6.99
C VAL A 296 -9.17 21.08 6.23
N ARG A 297 -10.30 20.64 5.70
CA ARG A 297 -10.37 19.45 4.85
C ARG A 297 -9.48 19.56 3.61
N GLU A 298 -9.59 20.69 2.90
CA GLU A 298 -8.75 20.96 1.74
C GLU A 298 -7.28 20.98 2.10
N TYR A 299 -6.89 21.65 3.19
CA TYR A 299 -5.55 21.65 3.71
C TYR A 299 -5.04 20.23 3.99
N LEU A 300 -5.81 19.39 4.70
CA LEU A 300 -5.43 18.03 5.03
C LEU A 300 -5.22 17.16 3.78
N LEU A 301 -6.06 17.34 2.75
CA LEU A 301 -5.98 16.55 1.52
C LEU A 301 -4.87 17.00 0.57
N THR A 302 -4.43 18.25 0.66
CA THR A 302 -3.41 18.81 -0.24
C THR A 302 -2.00 18.77 0.36
N ARG A 303 -1.88 18.68 1.68
CA ARG A 303 -0.60 18.63 2.39
C ARG A 303 0.18 17.38 2.02
N ASP A 304 1.49 17.51 1.87
CA ASP A 304 2.39 16.37 1.82
C ASP A 304 2.70 15.87 3.24
N TYR A 305 2.78 14.56 3.37
CA TYR A 305 3.06 13.87 4.64
C TYR A 305 4.35 13.06 4.51
N PRO A 306 5.53 13.69 4.67
CA PRO A 306 6.82 12.98 4.54
C PRO A 306 6.97 11.88 5.59
N GLY A 307 6.38 12.04 6.77
CA GLY A 307 6.31 11.02 7.82
C GLY A 307 5.04 10.16 7.76
N ASN A 308 4.28 10.20 6.66
CA ASN A 308 3.10 9.37 6.41
C ASN A 308 2.04 9.45 7.54
N VAL A 309 1.56 8.30 8.00
CA VAL A 309 0.52 8.22 9.05
C VAL A 309 1.04 8.71 10.41
N ARG A 310 2.34 8.58 10.67
CA ARG A 310 2.96 9.12 11.91
C ARG A 310 2.87 10.64 11.96
N ASP A 311 3.17 11.30 10.85
CA ASP A 311 3.07 12.74 10.67
C ASP A 311 1.60 13.21 10.77
N LEU A 312 0.69 12.55 10.05
CA LEU A 312 -0.74 12.82 10.13
C LEU A 312 -1.28 12.71 11.57
N ARG A 313 -0.87 11.69 12.32
CA ARG A 313 -1.26 11.49 13.72
C ARG A 313 -0.80 12.65 14.61
N GLN A 314 0.44 13.12 14.42
CA GLN A 314 0.96 14.27 15.17
C GLN A 314 0.18 15.54 14.83
N LEU A 315 -0.08 15.79 13.55
CA LEU A 315 -0.86 16.94 13.11
C LEU A 315 -2.27 16.90 13.70
N ALA A 316 -2.98 15.78 13.61
CA ALA A 316 -4.30 15.59 14.16
C ALA A 316 -4.34 15.84 15.68
N ALA A 317 -3.35 15.38 16.42
CA ALA A 317 -3.21 15.63 17.84
C ALA A 317 -3.01 17.12 18.14
N ARG A 318 -2.09 17.79 17.44
CA ARG A 318 -1.81 19.23 17.60
C ARG A 318 -3.04 20.08 17.29
N MET A 319 -3.78 19.75 16.23
CA MET A 319 -5.04 20.43 15.89
C MET A 319 -6.09 20.23 16.99
N LEU A 320 -6.28 19.01 17.49
CA LEU A 320 -7.26 18.72 18.54
C LEU A 320 -6.94 19.43 19.87
N TYR A 321 -5.63 19.55 20.22
CA TYR A 321 -5.23 20.28 21.45
C TYR A 321 -5.40 21.79 21.33
N ARG A 322 -5.33 22.35 20.12
CA ARG A 322 -5.58 23.79 19.88
C ARG A 322 -7.07 24.11 19.76
N HIS A 323 -7.88 23.11 19.45
CA HIS A 323 -9.33 23.30 19.27
C HIS A 323 -10.03 23.65 20.59
N VAL A 324 -10.74 24.77 20.59
CA VAL A 324 -11.51 25.30 21.73
C VAL A 324 -12.96 25.48 21.33
N GLY A 325 -13.87 25.00 22.20
CA GLY A 325 -15.30 25.13 21.99
C GLY A 325 -15.96 23.92 21.33
N GLY A 326 -17.22 24.05 20.94
CA GLY A 326 -18.05 22.98 20.39
C GLY A 326 -18.27 23.06 18.87
N GLY A 327 -17.53 23.91 18.16
CA GLY A 327 -17.68 24.11 16.72
C GLY A 327 -16.77 23.15 15.89
N PRO A 328 -16.80 23.27 14.55
CA PRO A 328 -15.90 22.52 13.69
C PRO A 328 -14.45 23.00 13.82
N LEU A 329 -13.49 22.12 13.53
CA LEU A 329 -12.09 22.50 13.38
C LEU A 329 -11.95 23.62 12.34
N SER A 330 -11.26 24.68 12.73
CA SER A 330 -11.02 25.87 11.91
C SER A 330 -9.56 25.95 11.45
N VAL A 331 -9.27 26.82 10.50
CA VAL A 331 -7.88 27.09 10.09
C VAL A 331 -7.01 27.64 11.22
N GLY A 332 -7.62 28.23 12.26
CA GLY A 332 -6.95 28.68 13.48
C GLY A 332 -6.40 27.52 14.33
N ASP A 333 -7.01 26.34 14.23
CA ASP A 333 -6.56 25.13 14.95
C ASP A 333 -5.34 24.50 14.28
N ILE A 334 -5.03 24.83 13.01
CA ILE A 334 -3.80 24.40 12.35
C ILE A 334 -2.61 25.07 13.05
N PRO A 335 -1.58 24.30 13.47
CA PRO A 335 -0.37 24.84 14.07
C PRO A 335 0.30 25.90 13.17
N GLU A 336 0.89 26.91 13.75
CA GLU A 336 1.42 28.06 12.99
C GLU A 336 2.56 27.67 12.04
N ASP A 337 3.41 26.76 12.48
CA ASP A 337 4.52 26.18 11.72
C ASP A 337 4.06 25.27 10.55
N GLU A 338 2.80 24.85 10.58
CA GLU A 338 2.20 23.99 9.55
C GLU A 338 1.31 24.78 8.56
N ARG A 339 1.07 26.07 8.85
CA ARG A 339 0.23 26.89 7.98
C ARG A 339 0.94 27.20 6.67
N PRO A 340 0.27 27.11 5.52
CA PRO A 340 0.83 27.56 4.26
C PRO A 340 1.29 29.02 4.39
N LEU A 341 2.51 29.31 4.02
CA LEU A 341 3.09 30.67 4.06
C LEU A 341 2.35 31.64 3.11
N VAL A 342 1.62 31.10 2.16
CA VAL A 342 0.73 31.84 1.26
C VAL A 342 -0.56 31.03 1.20
N ALA A 343 -1.73 31.69 1.41
CA ALA A 343 -3.01 31.06 1.06
C ALA A 343 -2.87 30.45 -0.34
N PRO A 344 -3.40 29.23 -0.63
CA PRO A 344 -3.29 28.67 -1.95
C PRO A 344 -3.90 29.65 -2.93
N THR A 345 -3.07 30.49 -3.50
CA THR A 345 -3.47 31.32 -4.63
C THR A 345 -3.90 30.32 -5.68
N LEU A 346 -5.05 30.51 -6.27
CA LEU A 346 -5.65 29.76 -7.39
C LEU A 346 -4.70 29.47 -8.57
N LEU A 347 -3.43 29.81 -8.43
CA LEU A 347 -2.34 29.66 -9.41
C LEU A 347 -1.36 28.53 -9.13
N ASN A 348 -1.45 27.81 -8.00
CA ASN A 348 -0.46 26.78 -7.65
C ASN A 348 -0.89 25.34 -8.07
N TRP A 349 -1.70 25.24 -9.13
CA TRP A 349 -2.01 23.97 -9.78
C TRP A 349 -0.82 23.39 -10.59
N CYS A 350 0.23 24.20 -10.84
CA CYS A 350 1.50 23.77 -11.44
C CYS A 350 2.44 23.21 -10.36
N ASP A 351 2.07 22.08 -9.79
CA ASP A 351 2.87 21.37 -8.80
C ASP A 351 3.91 20.42 -9.43
N ALA A 352 4.70 19.75 -8.61
CA ALA A 352 5.68 18.76 -9.05
C ALA A 352 5.04 17.58 -9.83
N THR A 353 3.75 17.33 -9.66
CA THR A 353 3.02 16.29 -10.39
C THR A 353 2.73 16.76 -11.82
N PHE A 354 2.30 18.01 -11.96
CA PHE A 354 2.11 18.64 -13.26
C PHE A 354 3.42 18.73 -14.05
N GLU A 355 4.52 19.16 -13.39
CA GLU A 355 5.84 19.19 -14.04
C GLU A 355 6.32 17.80 -14.47
N ARG A 356 6.05 16.78 -13.68
CA ARG A 356 6.38 15.39 -14.01
C ARG A 356 5.60 14.91 -15.23
N SER A 357 4.32 15.25 -15.32
CA SER A 357 3.48 14.94 -16.48
C SER A 357 3.97 15.62 -17.74
N LEU A 358 4.41 16.89 -17.63
CA LEU A 358 5.02 17.62 -18.76
C LEU A 358 6.35 17.01 -19.20
N ARG A 359 7.22 16.63 -18.26
CA ARG A 359 8.48 15.94 -18.60
C ARG A 359 8.22 14.62 -19.31
N HIS A 360 7.24 13.85 -18.84
CA HIS A 360 6.86 12.61 -19.50
C HIS A 360 6.37 12.84 -20.94
N ALA A 361 5.51 13.83 -21.16
CA ALA A 361 5.04 14.20 -22.50
C ALA A 361 6.19 14.62 -23.41
N LEU A 362 7.13 15.44 -22.91
CA LEU A 362 8.31 15.87 -23.66
C LEU A 362 9.24 14.69 -24.02
N HIS A 363 9.49 13.77 -23.08
CA HIS A 363 10.27 12.55 -23.35
C HIS A 363 9.56 11.61 -24.34
N ALA A 364 8.23 11.61 -24.38
CA ALA A 364 7.44 10.88 -25.36
C ALA A 364 7.38 11.56 -26.75
N GLY A 365 8.12 12.68 -26.95
CA GLY A 365 8.20 13.39 -28.22
C GLY A 365 7.03 14.33 -28.50
N SER A 366 6.15 14.61 -27.52
CA SER A 366 5.04 15.53 -27.65
C SER A 366 5.55 16.98 -27.75
N GLY A 367 5.19 17.69 -28.82
CA GLY A 367 5.55 19.10 -28.99
C GLY A 367 4.65 20.04 -28.20
N LEU A 368 5.06 21.29 -28.05
CA LEU A 368 4.32 22.33 -27.31
C LEU A 368 2.87 22.48 -27.77
N ARG A 369 2.62 22.32 -29.09
CA ARG A 369 1.26 22.39 -29.66
C ARG A 369 0.37 21.26 -29.16
N ASP A 370 0.92 20.05 -29.06
CA ASP A 370 0.17 18.87 -28.58
C ASP A 370 -0.10 18.95 -27.09
N ILE A 371 0.89 19.35 -26.31
CA ILE A 371 0.74 19.56 -24.86
C ILE A 371 -0.35 20.61 -24.59
N ARG A 372 -0.29 21.76 -25.29
CA ARG A 372 -1.32 22.80 -25.15
C ARG A 372 -2.71 22.29 -25.51
N ARG A 373 -2.85 21.58 -26.64
CA ARG A 373 -4.12 21.03 -27.10
C ARG A 373 -4.69 20.03 -26.08
N VAL A 374 -3.90 19.09 -25.62
CA VAL A 374 -4.33 18.06 -24.67
C VAL A 374 -4.72 18.68 -23.31
N THR A 375 -3.94 19.66 -22.83
CA THR A 375 -4.25 20.35 -21.56
C THR A 375 -5.52 21.19 -21.67
N GLU A 376 -5.72 21.90 -22.78
CA GLU A 376 -6.95 22.65 -23.03
C GLU A 376 -8.17 21.74 -23.15
N GLU A 377 -8.03 20.60 -23.79
CA GLU A 377 -9.08 19.59 -23.90
C GLU A 377 -9.44 18.98 -22.56
N ALA A 378 -8.45 18.71 -21.71
CA ALA A 378 -8.66 18.18 -20.36
C ALA A 378 -9.42 19.21 -19.49
N ALA A 379 -9.00 20.48 -19.53
CA ALA A 379 -9.65 21.54 -18.78
C ALA A 379 -11.14 21.72 -19.18
N ILE A 380 -11.44 21.70 -20.48
CA ILE A 380 -12.83 21.79 -20.97
C ILE A 380 -13.66 20.58 -20.52
N ARG A 381 -13.10 19.39 -20.57
CA ARG A 381 -13.80 18.16 -20.14
C ARG A 381 -14.12 18.19 -18.66
N ILE A 382 -13.17 18.59 -17.82
CA ILE A 382 -13.34 18.70 -16.37
C ILE A 382 -14.42 19.72 -16.04
N ALA A 383 -14.32 20.93 -16.60
CA ALA A 383 -15.31 21.98 -16.34
C ALA A 383 -16.73 21.60 -16.77
N LEU A 384 -16.88 20.86 -17.88
CA LEU A 384 -18.19 20.35 -18.32
C LEU A 384 -18.72 19.25 -17.40
N TYR A 385 -17.86 18.39 -16.88
CA TYR A 385 -18.21 17.35 -15.94
C TYR A 385 -18.69 17.96 -14.63
N ASP A 386 -17.92 18.89 -14.05
CA ASP A 386 -18.24 19.59 -12.79
C ASP A 386 -19.50 20.43 -12.90
N ALA A 387 -19.73 21.03 -14.08
CA ALA A 387 -20.95 21.79 -14.38
C ALA A 387 -22.16 20.89 -14.75
N SER A 388 -22.06 19.54 -14.64
CA SER A 388 -23.11 18.58 -15.04
C SER A 388 -23.65 18.84 -16.45
N GLY A 389 -22.77 19.20 -17.38
CA GLY A 389 -23.08 19.51 -18.78
C GLY A 389 -23.62 20.91 -19.05
N ASN A 390 -23.78 21.77 -18.04
CA ASN A 390 -24.22 23.14 -18.21
C ASN A 390 -23.11 24.01 -18.81
N LEU A 391 -23.31 24.42 -20.08
CA LEU A 391 -22.32 25.17 -20.85
C LEU A 391 -22.03 26.57 -20.29
N GLN A 392 -23.02 27.27 -19.74
CA GLN A 392 -22.82 28.60 -19.16
C GLN A 392 -21.96 28.54 -17.92
N ARG A 393 -22.24 27.59 -17.00
CA ARG A 393 -21.44 27.36 -15.80
C ARG A 393 -20.00 26.93 -16.16
N ALA A 394 -19.84 26.02 -17.10
CA ALA A 394 -18.53 25.59 -17.55
C ALA A 394 -17.73 26.72 -18.20
N ALA A 395 -18.37 27.57 -19.01
CA ALA A 395 -17.74 28.74 -19.61
C ALA A 395 -17.29 29.76 -18.56
N GLN A 396 -18.11 30.02 -17.56
CA GLN A 396 -17.78 30.89 -16.43
C GLN A 396 -16.59 30.34 -15.63
N GLN A 397 -16.56 29.05 -15.34
CA GLN A 397 -15.45 28.37 -14.65
C GLN A 397 -14.14 28.45 -15.44
N LEU A 398 -14.22 28.35 -16.76
CA LEU A 398 -13.06 28.42 -17.66
C LEU A 398 -12.62 29.88 -17.99
N GLY A 399 -13.35 30.89 -17.53
CA GLY A 399 -13.07 32.29 -17.85
C GLY A 399 -13.24 32.64 -19.34
N VAL A 400 -14.13 31.92 -20.05
CA VAL A 400 -14.39 32.12 -21.49
C VAL A 400 -15.86 32.42 -21.74
N THR A 401 -16.19 32.94 -22.92
CA THR A 401 -17.60 33.15 -23.31
C THR A 401 -18.23 31.83 -23.76
N ASP A 402 -19.55 31.67 -23.57
CA ASP A 402 -20.32 30.49 -24.02
C ASP A 402 -20.11 30.22 -25.51
N ARG A 403 -20.06 31.27 -26.30
CA ARG A 403 -19.82 31.19 -27.75
C ARG A 403 -18.42 30.63 -28.08
N ALA A 404 -17.40 31.04 -27.31
CA ALA A 404 -16.03 30.54 -27.50
C ALA A 404 -15.95 29.05 -27.16
N LEU A 405 -16.63 28.60 -26.07
CA LEU A 405 -16.70 27.21 -25.70
C LEU A 405 -17.47 26.36 -26.73
N GLN A 406 -18.57 26.88 -27.27
CA GLN A 406 -19.32 26.21 -28.34
C GLN A 406 -18.50 26.07 -29.63
N MET A 407 -17.79 27.13 -30.07
CA MET A 407 -16.93 27.06 -31.26
C MET A 407 -15.82 26.01 -31.10
N ARG A 408 -15.18 25.94 -29.95
CA ARG A 408 -14.15 24.93 -29.67
C ARG A 408 -14.72 23.50 -29.70
N ARG A 409 -15.95 23.30 -29.22
CA ARG A 409 -16.65 22.00 -29.34
C ARG A 409 -17.03 21.65 -30.80
N ALA A 410 -17.42 22.65 -31.61
CA ALA A 410 -17.76 22.44 -33.02
C ALA A 410 -16.52 22.07 -33.86
N GLN A 411 -15.40 22.74 -33.62
CA GLN A 411 -14.12 22.40 -34.29
C GLN A 411 -13.67 20.96 -33.97
N ARG A 412 -13.98 20.45 -32.79
CA ARG A 412 -13.67 19.09 -32.40
C ARG A 412 -14.51 18.03 -33.15
N ARG A 413 -15.76 18.33 -33.43
CA ARG A 413 -16.64 17.44 -34.21
C ARG A 413 -16.25 17.31 -35.65
N SER A 414 -15.67 18.38 -36.24
CA SER A 414 -15.21 18.39 -37.63
C SER A 414 -13.86 17.69 -37.85
N VAL A 415 -13.01 17.59 -36.83
CA VAL A 415 -11.71 16.86 -36.91
C VAL A 415 -11.89 15.35 -36.63
N GLY A 416 -12.96 14.95 -35.94
CA GLY A 416 -13.27 13.54 -35.67
C GLY A 416 -14.03 12.83 -36.81
N SER A 417 -14.52 13.55 -37.83
CA SER A 417 -15.28 12.98 -38.96
C SER A 417 -14.45 12.87 -40.26
N GLY A 418 -13.14 13.13 -40.20
CA GLY A 418 -12.24 13.11 -41.37
C GLY A 418 -11.31 11.90 -41.46
N GLY A 419 -11.64 10.77 -40.83
CA GLY A 419 -10.78 9.58 -40.76
C GLY A 419 -11.41 8.27 -41.20
N ASP A 420 -12.41 8.30 -42.12
CA ASP A 420 -12.87 7.11 -42.82
C ASP A 420 -12.99 7.40 -44.31
N GLY A 421 -12.03 6.94 -45.07
CA GLY A 421 -12.07 6.96 -46.50
C GLY A 421 -10.69 6.93 -47.15
N LEU A 422 -10.12 5.73 -47.26
CA LEU A 422 -9.32 5.34 -48.44
C LEU A 422 -9.11 3.84 -48.39
N ASP A 423 -10.11 3.15 -48.91
CA ASP A 423 -9.94 1.84 -49.54
C ASP A 423 -9.23 1.98 -50.87
N THR A 424 -8.53 0.91 -51.25
CA THR A 424 -8.11 0.48 -52.61
C THR A 424 -6.91 1.19 -53.20
N ILE A 425 -5.70 0.65 -53.12
CA ILE A 425 -5.07 -0.18 -54.17
C ILE A 425 -3.94 -0.99 -53.52
#